data_48a4faec69da9eb866ecec0a02b697d3
#
_entry.id   48a4faec69da9eb866ecec0a02b697d3
#
_cell.length_a   1.000
_cell.length_b   1.000
_cell.length_c   1.000
_cell.angle_alpha   90.00
_cell.angle_beta   90.00
_cell.angle_gamma   90.00
#
_symmetry.space_group_name_H-M   'P 1'
#
loop_
_entity.id
_entity.type
_entity.pdbx_description
1 polymer ?
#
loop_
_entity_poly.entity_id
_entity_poly.type
_entity_poly.pdbx_seq_one_letter_code
_entity_poly.pdbx_strand_id
1 'polypeptide(L)'
;VSTVSPIPTLKPQLDEITAHIPDAISSRIEAGVAEVDASGVAPGLAVGDHAPNFTLPDALGQLVPLADLLAQGPVVVVFYRGEWCPYCNIQLRSLQEALPGFRELGASLVAISPQAADHSLSLTEKHQLAFSVLSDLDQAVIRAYKVQFTLTGDLEDLQVNVFQNDPRDQNADHTRSLPVPATFVIDRGGIVRAAFVSADWRIRSEPADIEAALRSLPAGD
;
A
#
# COMPACT_ATOMS: atom_id res chain seq x y z
N VAL A 1 -12.61 17.29 26.64
CA VAL A 1 -12.75 17.44 25.18
C VAL A 1 -11.38 17.13 24.61
N SER A 2 -11.18 15.89 24.15
CA SER A 2 -9.95 15.51 23.43
C SER A 2 -9.95 16.25 22.10
N THR A 3 -9.06 17.20 21.94
CA THR A 3 -8.75 17.80 20.65
C THR A 3 -8.02 16.75 19.83
N VAL A 4 -8.75 16.01 18.99
CA VAL A 4 -8.13 15.18 17.96
C VAL A 4 -7.36 16.15 17.05
N SER A 5 -6.03 16.02 17.01
CA SER A 5 -5.24 16.79 16.06
C SER A 5 -5.73 16.47 14.65
N PRO A 6 -5.83 17.47 13.76
CA PRO A 6 -6.25 17.20 12.38
C PRO A 6 -5.29 16.19 11.75
N ILE A 7 -5.84 15.18 11.08
CA ILE A 7 -5.05 14.19 10.33
C ILE A 7 -4.24 14.96 9.28
N PRO A 8 -2.90 14.80 9.23
CA PRO A 8 -2.08 15.51 8.26
C PRO A 8 -2.49 15.10 6.84
N THR A 9 -2.64 16.08 5.96
CA THR A 9 -2.86 15.80 4.54
C THR A 9 -1.59 15.24 3.91
N LEU A 10 -1.73 14.12 3.22
CA LEU A 10 -0.64 13.41 2.58
C LEU A 10 -0.20 14.08 1.26
N LYS A 11 -1.18 14.55 0.48
CA LYS A 11 -0.96 15.11 -0.86
C LYS A 11 0.11 16.20 -0.94
N PRO A 12 0.17 17.23 -0.07
CA PRO A 12 1.21 18.26 -0.14
C PRO A 12 2.63 17.70 -0.03
N GLN A 13 2.84 16.68 0.79
CA GLN A 13 4.15 16.03 0.95
C GLN A 13 4.54 15.24 -0.31
N LEU A 14 3.57 14.59 -0.96
CA LEU A 14 3.80 13.88 -2.22
C LEU A 14 4.04 14.86 -3.38
N ASP A 15 3.31 15.97 -3.42
CA ASP A 15 3.50 17.03 -4.42
C ASP A 15 4.89 17.67 -4.30
N GLU A 16 5.40 17.87 -3.08
CA GLU A 16 6.73 18.41 -2.83
C GLU A 16 7.83 17.53 -3.45
N ILE A 17 7.80 16.21 -3.21
CA ILE A 17 8.81 15.33 -3.81
C ILE A 17 8.62 15.18 -5.32
N THR A 18 7.37 15.25 -5.81
CA THR A 18 7.07 15.21 -7.24
C THR A 18 7.62 16.43 -7.97
N ALA A 19 7.55 17.61 -7.36
CA ALA A 19 8.06 18.87 -7.93
C ALA A 19 9.58 18.87 -8.19
N HIS A 20 10.32 17.94 -7.57
CA HIS A 20 11.76 17.78 -7.78
C HIS A 20 12.11 16.83 -8.94
N ILE A 21 11.11 16.18 -9.55
CA ILE A 21 11.33 15.32 -10.72
C ILE A 21 11.48 16.19 -11.97
N PRO A 22 12.57 16.06 -12.74
CA PRO A 22 12.74 16.79 -13.99
C PRO A 22 11.61 16.49 -14.98
N ASP A 23 11.16 17.48 -15.75
CA ASP A 23 10.04 17.37 -16.69
C ASP A 23 10.20 16.20 -17.68
N ALA A 24 11.42 15.97 -18.19
CA ALA A 24 11.70 14.86 -19.09
C ALA A 24 11.47 13.48 -18.44
N ILE A 25 11.73 13.35 -17.14
CA ILE A 25 11.47 12.11 -16.38
C ILE A 25 9.98 12.02 -16.06
N SER A 26 9.34 13.13 -15.67
CA SER A 26 7.90 13.17 -15.36
C SER A 26 7.07 12.73 -16.57
N SER A 27 7.40 13.22 -17.78
CA SER A 27 6.71 12.84 -19.02
C SER A 27 6.83 11.34 -19.33
N ARG A 28 8.00 10.73 -19.08
CA ARG A 28 8.20 9.29 -19.24
C ARG A 28 7.39 8.49 -18.21
N ILE A 29 7.34 8.95 -16.96
CA ILE A 29 6.51 8.34 -15.92
C ILE A 29 5.04 8.38 -16.35
N GLU A 30 4.54 9.53 -16.79
CA GLU A 30 3.16 9.71 -17.21
C GLU A 30 2.78 8.79 -18.37
N ALA A 31 3.65 8.66 -19.37
CA ALA A 31 3.46 7.76 -20.50
C ALA A 31 3.38 6.29 -20.03
N GLY A 32 4.33 5.85 -19.21
CA GLY A 32 4.35 4.47 -18.72
C GLY A 32 3.17 4.16 -17.77
N VAL A 33 2.76 5.11 -16.93
CA VAL A 33 1.55 4.98 -16.09
C VAL A 33 0.31 4.83 -16.96
N ALA A 34 0.18 5.65 -18.02
CA ALA A 34 -0.93 5.55 -18.95
C ALA A 34 -0.99 4.19 -19.67
N GLU A 35 0.17 3.59 -19.99
CA GLU A 35 0.24 2.23 -20.54
C GLU A 35 -0.26 1.17 -19.55
N VAL A 36 0.14 1.26 -18.28
CA VAL A 36 -0.33 0.35 -17.22
C VAL A 36 -1.85 0.47 -17.04
N ASP A 37 -2.38 1.69 -16.95
CA ASP A 37 -3.82 1.94 -16.83
C ASP A 37 -4.59 1.39 -18.04
N ALA A 38 -4.12 1.67 -19.26
CA ALA A 38 -4.77 1.22 -20.49
C ALA A 38 -4.75 -0.32 -20.64
N SER A 39 -3.74 -0.98 -20.08
CA SER A 39 -3.64 -2.45 -20.10
C SER A 39 -4.66 -3.14 -19.20
N GLY A 40 -5.16 -2.45 -18.16
CA GLY A 40 -6.05 -3.02 -17.16
C GLY A 40 -5.45 -4.16 -16.34
N VAL A 41 -4.10 -4.26 -16.27
CA VAL A 41 -3.41 -5.39 -15.63
C VAL A 41 -3.57 -5.41 -14.11
N ALA A 42 -3.71 -4.26 -13.48
CA ALA A 42 -3.78 -4.13 -12.02
C ALA A 42 -5.01 -3.28 -11.59
N PRO A 43 -6.24 -3.73 -11.88
CA PRO A 43 -7.45 -2.95 -11.61
C PRO A 43 -7.80 -2.88 -10.12
N GLY A 44 -7.20 -3.75 -9.30
CA GLY A 44 -7.59 -3.95 -7.91
C GLY A 44 -8.89 -4.72 -7.74
N LEU A 45 -9.27 -4.96 -6.50
CA LEU A 45 -10.59 -5.47 -6.15
C LEU A 45 -11.63 -4.34 -6.21
N ALA A 46 -12.84 -4.68 -6.59
CA ALA A 46 -13.97 -3.76 -6.57
C ALA A 46 -14.64 -3.71 -5.19
N VAL A 47 -15.32 -2.59 -4.89
CA VAL A 47 -16.21 -2.52 -3.74
C VAL A 47 -17.32 -3.56 -3.89
N GLY A 48 -17.53 -4.37 -2.85
CA GLY A 48 -18.43 -5.52 -2.85
C GLY A 48 -17.76 -6.87 -3.12
N ASP A 49 -16.53 -6.91 -3.61
CA ASP A 49 -15.78 -8.16 -3.75
C ASP A 49 -15.43 -8.74 -2.38
N HIS A 50 -15.33 -10.07 -2.29
CA HIS A 50 -14.70 -10.73 -1.16
C HIS A 50 -13.19 -10.57 -1.24
N ALA A 51 -12.59 -10.08 -0.17
CA ALA A 51 -11.14 -9.98 -0.04
C ALA A 51 -10.52 -11.39 0.02
N PRO A 52 -9.54 -11.71 -0.84
CA PRO A 52 -8.81 -12.97 -0.75
C PRO A 52 -8.14 -13.10 0.63
N ASN A 53 -8.34 -14.24 1.27
CA ASN A 53 -7.71 -14.53 2.55
C ASN A 53 -6.20 -14.73 2.37
N PHE A 54 -5.43 -14.39 3.40
CA PHE A 54 -3.98 -14.60 3.42
C PHE A 54 -3.49 -14.94 4.82
N THR A 55 -2.29 -15.52 4.87
CA THR A 55 -1.47 -15.64 6.07
C THR A 55 -0.04 -15.31 5.67
N LEU A 56 0.45 -14.15 6.08
CA LEU A 56 1.77 -13.64 5.70
C LEU A 56 2.65 -13.41 6.94
N PRO A 57 3.97 -13.58 6.81
CA PRO A 57 4.90 -13.26 7.88
C PRO A 57 5.03 -11.74 8.05
N ASP A 58 5.08 -11.29 9.30
CA ASP A 58 5.49 -9.93 9.65
C ASP A 58 7.03 -9.78 9.66
N ALA A 59 7.50 -8.59 10.03
CA ALA A 59 8.92 -8.27 10.10
C ALA A 59 9.72 -9.13 11.10
N LEU A 60 9.06 -9.79 12.04
CA LEU A 60 9.67 -10.72 13.01
C LEU A 60 9.46 -12.19 12.62
N GLY A 61 8.85 -12.47 11.47
CA GLY A 61 8.54 -13.82 11.00
C GLY A 61 7.29 -14.43 11.64
N GLN A 62 6.50 -13.66 12.40
CA GLN A 62 5.24 -14.12 12.95
C GLN A 62 4.17 -14.13 11.86
N LEU A 63 3.43 -15.23 11.77
CA LEU A 63 2.35 -15.36 10.78
C LEU A 63 1.13 -14.55 11.22
N VAL A 64 0.64 -13.71 10.32
CA VAL A 64 -0.53 -12.85 10.51
C VAL A 64 -1.63 -13.28 9.54
N PRO A 65 -2.65 -14.01 10.01
CA PRO A 65 -3.81 -14.37 9.20
C PRO A 65 -4.78 -13.18 9.10
N LEU A 66 -5.28 -12.89 7.90
CA LEU A 66 -6.34 -11.88 7.70
C LEU A 66 -7.60 -12.24 8.52
N ALA A 67 -7.94 -13.52 8.59
CA ALA A 67 -9.12 -13.99 9.33
C ALA A 67 -9.07 -13.61 10.82
N ASP A 68 -7.88 -13.65 11.45
CA ASP A 68 -7.72 -13.29 12.86
C ASP A 68 -7.87 -11.78 13.07
N LEU A 69 -7.47 -10.97 12.10
CA LEU A 69 -7.67 -9.53 12.14
C LEU A 69 -9.16 -9.18 11.97
N LEU A 70 -9.83 -9.80 10.99
CA LEU A 70 -11.26 -9.60 10.73
C LEU A 70 -12.15 -10.05 11.92
N ALA A 71 -11.72 -11.04 12.68
CA ALA A 71 -12.42 -11.44 13.89
C ALA A 71 -12.42 -10.33 14.97
N GLN A 72 -11.44 -9.44 14.95
CA GLN A 72 -11.31 -8.32 15.88
C GLN A 72 -12.05 -7.06 15.40
N GLY A 73 -12.12 -6.84 14.08
CA GLY A 73 -12.74 -5.65 13.50
C GLY A 73 -12.47 -5.52 12.00
N PRO A 74 -12.86 -4.40 11.39
CA PRO A 74 -12.51 -4.11 10.01
C PRO A 74 -10.98 -3.99 9.84
N VAL A 75 -10.51 -4.23 8.62
CA VAL A 75 -9.07 -4.21 8.33
C VAL A 75 -8.79 -3.26 7.16
N VAL A 76 -7.82 -2.38 7.36
CA VAL A 76 -7.22 -1.59 6.28
C VAL A 76 -6.00 -2.33 5.76
N VAL A 77 -6.04 -2.74 4.49
CA VAL A 77 -4.93 -3.43 3.81
C VAL A 77 -4.30 -2.48 2.81
N VAL A 78 -3.00 -2.22 2.96
CA VAL A 78 -2.23 -1.30 2.12
C VAL A 78 -1.16 -2.08 1.36
N PHE A 79 -1.18 -2.00 0.04
CA PHE A 79 -0.10 -2.52 -0.81
C PHE A 79 0.88 -1.40 -1.17
N TYR A 80 2.17 -1.65 -0.97
CA TYR A 80 3.23 -0.69 -1.27
C TYR A 80 4.41 -1.36 -1.99
N ARG A 81 5.18 -0.56 -2.72
CA ARG A 81 6.23 -1.06 -3.62
C ARG A 81 7.47 -1.58 -2.89
N GLY A 82 7.82 -0.96 -1.77
CA GLY A 82 8.99 -1.29 -0.97
C GLY A 82 9.52 -0.10 -0.17
N GLU A 83 10.46 -0.36 0.75
CA GLU A 83 11.09 0.65 1.61
C GLU A 83 11.92 1.69 0.83
N TRP A 84 12.41 1.30 -0.34
CA TRP A 84 13.17 2.15 -1.25
C TRP A 84 12.33 3.25 -1.92
N CYS A 85 11.00 3.16 -1.86
CA CYS A 85 10.08 4.09 -2.51
C CYS A 85 9.74 5.27 -1.59
N PRO A 86 10.17 6.53 -1.90
CA PRO A 86 9.94 7.67 -1.03
C PRO A 86 8.45 7.98 -0.83
N TYR A 87 7.63 7.81 -1.87
CA TYR A 87 6.17 7.98 -1.77
C TYR A 87 5.53 6.98 -0.80
N CYS A 88 6.02 5.73 -0.79
CA CYS A 88 5.56 4.71 0.13
C CYS A 88 5.92 5.07 1.58
N ASN A 89 7.14 5.54 1.81
CA ASN A 89 7.62 5.93 3.13
C ASN A 89 6.79 7.09 3.71
N ILE A 90 6.45 8.08 2.88
CA ILE A 90 5.58 9.20 3.29
C ILE A 90 4.19 8.68 3.64
N GLN A 91 3.60 7.81 2.79
CA GLN A 91 2.29 7.22 3.05
C GLN A 91 2.27 6.43 4.36
N LEU A 92 3.24 5.53 4.59
CA LEU A 92 3.27 4.70 5.80
C LEU A 92 3.43 5.53 7.08
N ARG A 93 4.22 6.61 7.05
CA ARG A 93 4.31 7.56 8.18
C ARG A 93 2.98 8.26 8.43
N SER A 94 2.32 8.75 7.39
CA SER A 94 1.02 9.41 7.51
C SER A 94 -0.04 8.46 8.06
N LEU A 95 -0.02 7.18 7.63
CA LEU A 95 -0.90 6.14 8.19
C LEU A 95 -0.57 5.81 9.64
N GLN A 96 0.70 5.86 10.05
CA GLN A 96 1.09 5.72 11.44
C GLN A 96 0.53 6.85 12.31
N GLU A 97 0.54 8.08 11.81
CA GLU A 97 -0.04 9.23 12.50
C GLU A 97 -1.56 9.12 12.62
N ALA A 98 -2.23 8.55 11.62
CA ALA A 98 -3.68 8.33 11.61
C ALA A 98 -4.13 7.06 12.38
N LEU A 99 -3.22 6.16 12.69
CA LEU A 99 -3.51 4.85 13.30
C LEU A 99 -4.38 4.92 14.57
N PRO A 100 -4.17 5.88 15.49
CA PRO A 100 -5.06 6.01 16.66
C PRO A 100 -6.53 6.19 16.27
N GLY A 101 -6.83 7.00 15.27
CA GLY A 101 -8.19 7.20 14.77
C GLY A 101 -8.80 5.94 14.16
N PHE A 102 -8.00 5.16 13.42
CA PHE A 102 -8.46 3.87 12.89
C PHE A 102 -8.77 2.87 14.03
N ARG A 103 -7.92 2.82 15.05
CA ARG A 103 -8.12 1.97 16.23
C ARG A 103 -9.34 2.37 17.06
N GLU A 104 -9.68 3.66 17.16
CA GLU A 104 -10.90 4.15 17.81
C GLU A 104 -12.15 3.66 17.06
N LEU A 105 -12.04 3.42 15.75
CA LEU A 105 -13.09 2.82 14.92
C LEU A 105 -13.04 1.27 14.91
N GLY A 106 -12.20 0.67 15.75
CA GLY A 106 -12.05 -0.78 15.87
C GLY A 106 -11.26 -1.41 14.74
N ALA A 107 -10.63 -0.62 13.86
CA ALA A 107 -9.93 -1.14 12.69
C ALA A 107 -8.47 -1.51 12.99
N SER A 108 -8.01 -2.58 12.34
CA SER A 108 -6.60 -2.94 12.21
C SER A 108 -6.04 -2.40 10.88
N LEU A 109 -4.72 -2.14 10.86
CA LEU A 109 -3.98 -1.73 9.66
C LEU A 109 -2.84 -2.71 9.41
N VAL A 110 -2.70 -3.15 8.17
CA VAL A 110 -1.53 -3.92 7.69
C VAL A 110 -1.01 -3.34 6.38
N ALA A 111 0.31 -3.36 6.21
CA ALA A 111 0.97 -2.99 4.96
C ALA A 111 1.69 -4.21 4.37
N ILE A 112 1.53 -4.44 3.06
CA ILE A 112 2.01 -5.62 2.35
C ILE A 112 2.94 -5.19 1.21
N SER A 113 4.11 -5.81 1.12
CA SER A 113 5.05 -5.62 -0.01
C SER A 113 5.68 -6.95 -0.44
N PRO A 114 6.32 -7.00 -1.62
CA PRO A 114 7.05 -8.19 -2.07
C PRO A 114 8.44 -8.34 -1.44
N GLN A 115 8.84 -7.44 -0.55
CA GLN A 115 10.17 -7.46 0.07
C GLN A 115 10.28 -8.54 1.16
N ALA A 116 11.51 -9.01 1.40
CA ALA A 116 11.82 -9.92 2.49
C ALA A 116 11.67 -9.24 3.87
N ALA A 117 11.58 -10.05 4.92
CA ALA A 117 11.28 -9.58 6.28
C ALA A 117 12.34 -8.63 6.88
N ASP A 118 13.60 -8.75 6.49
CA ASP A 118 14.69 -7.86 6.92
C ASP A 118 14.48 -6.41 6.45
N HIS A 119 14.02 -6.21 5.22
CA HIS A 119 13.61 -4.91 4.71
C HIS A 119 12.38 -4.36 5.44
N SER A 120 11.41 -5.23 5.74
CA SER A 120 10.22 -4.85 6.52
C SER A 120 10.55 -4.45 7.95
N LEU A 121 11.54 -5.11 8.57
CA LEU A 121 12.03 -4.77 9.90
C LEU A 121 12.72 -3.40 9.90
N SER A 122 13.63 -3.17 8.95
CA SER A 122 14.31 -1.88 8.76
C SER A 122 13.32 -0.73 8.60
N LEU A 123 12.29 -0.91 7.79
CA LEU A 123 11.23 0.07 7.57
C LEU A 123 10.42 0.34 8.86
N THR A 124 10.05 -0.72 9.58
CA THR A 124 9.27 -0.63 10.82
C THR A 124 10.03 0.11 11.90
N GLU A 125 11.32 -0.20 12.08
CA GLU A 125 12.18 0.48 13.06
C GLU A 125 12.40 1.95 12.68
N LYS A 126 12.75 2.23 11.42
CA LYS A 126 13.01 3.58 10.92
C LYS A 126 11.82 4.53 11.09
N HIS A 127 10.60 4.03 10.91
CA HIS A 127 9.39 4.84 10.99
C HIS A 127 8.57 4.59 12.25
N GLN A 128 9.04 3.75 13.18
CA GLN A 128 8.36 3.40 14.43
C GLN A 128 6.90 2.97 14.19
N LEU A 129 6.70 2.11 13.16
CA LEU A 129 5.36 1.67 12.76
C LEU A 129 4.78 0.73 13.84
N ALA A 130 3.60 1.07 14.33
CA ALA A 130 2.85 0.31 15.33
C ALA A 130 1.75 -0.58 14.73
N PHE A 131 1.82 -0.84 13.43
CA PHE A 131 1.00 -1.78 12.69
C PHE A 131 1.88 -2.81 11.98
N SER A 132 1.29 -3.94 11.58
CA SER A 132 2.04 -5.02 10.96
C SER A 132 2.46 -4.69 9.52
N VAL A 133 3.75 -4.83 9.24
CA VAL A 133 4.33 -4.79 7.90
C VAL A 133 4.61 -6.23 7.48
N LEU A 134 3.94 -6.68 6.41
CA LEU A 134 3.90 -8.07 5.99
C LEU A 134 4.65 -8.28 4.68
N SER A 135 5.29 -9.44 4.55
CA SER A 135 6.04 -9.83 3.37
C SER A 135 5.28 -10.87 2.55
N ASP A 136 4.90 -10.52 1.31
CA ASP A 136 4.30 -11.44 0.33
C ASP A 136 5.41 -11.95 -0.61
N LEU A 137 6.15 -12.96 -0.13
CA LEU A 137 7.43 -13.40 -0.69
C LEU A 137 7.35 -13.93 -2.13
N ASP A 138 6.22 -14.50 -2.51
CA ASP A 138 5.95 -15.02 -3.86
C ASP A 138 4.91 -14.18 -4.62
N GLN A 139 4.49 -13.06 -4.04
CA GLN A 139 3.49 -12.14 -4.56
C GLN A 139 2.12 -12.78 -4.83
N ALA A 140 1.77 -13.88 -4.17
CA ALA A 140 0.50 -14.56 -4.36
C ALA A 140 -0.69 -13.71 -3.91
N VAL A 141 -0.56 -13.00 -2.80
CA VAL A 141 -1.59 -12.10 -2.26
C VAL A 141 -1.72 -10.85 -3.14
N ILE A 142 -0.58 -10.24 -3.54
CA ILE A 142 -0.55 -9.10 -4.46
C ILE A 142 -1.30 -9.43 -5.76
N ARG A 143 -1.08 -10.63 -6.33
CA ARG A 143 -1.83 -11.12 -7.50
C ARG A 143 -3.31 -11.35 -7.21
N ALA A 144 -3.63 -11.99 -6.08
CA ALA A 144 -5.02 -12.28 -5.71
C ALA A 144 -5.85 -11.01 -5.51
N TYR A 145 -5.24 -9.93 -5.00
CA TYR A 145 -5.86 -8.61 -4.88
C TYR A 145 -5.88 -7.83 -6.20
N LYS A 146 -5.38 -8.41 -7.30
CA LYS A 146 -5.36 -7.83 -8.65
C LYS A 146 -4.60 -6.49 -8.72
N VAL A 147 -3.53 -6.35 -7.94
CA VAL A 147 -2.74 -5.13 -7.90
C VAL A 147 -1.31 -5.31 -8.44
N GLN A 148 -0.96 -6.52 -8.91
CA GLN A 148 0.36 -6.78 -9.48
C GLN A 148 0.49 -6.25 -10.90
N PHE A 149 1.61 -5.61 -11.19
CA PHE A 149 2.09 -5.37 -12.55
C PHE A 149 3.59 -5.66 -12.64
N THR A 150 4.11 -5.88 -13.84
CA THR A 150 5.54 -6.07 -14.07
C THR A 150 6.09 -4.85 -14.78
N LEU A 151 7.24 -4.34 -14.32
CA LEU A 151 7.94 -3.26 -14.98
C LEU A 151 8.42 -3.72 -16.37
N THR A 152 8.09 -2.93 -17.38
CA THR A 152 8.51 -3.13 -18.78
C THR A 152 8.78 -1.79 -19.44
N GLY A 153 9.53 -1.81 -20.55
CA GLY A 153 9.76 -0.62 -21.37
C GLY A 153 10.34 0.56 -20.60
N ASP A 154 9.74 1.73 -20.75
CA ASP A 154 10.22 2.97 -20.13
C ASP A 154 10.17 2.95 -18.60
N LEU A 155 9.16 2.32 -17.99
CA LEU A 155 9.07 2.20 -16.53
C LEU A 155 10.20 1.31 -15.97
N GLU A 156 10.58 0.26 -16.68
CA GLU A 156 11.71 -0.59 -16.30
C GLU A 156 13.02 0.20 -16.40
N ASP A 157 13.25 0.90 -17.53
CA ASP A 157 14.46 1.71 -17.72
C ASP A 157 14.56 2.84 -16.68
N LEU A 158 13.46 3.54 -16.40
CA LEU A 158 13.42 4.55 -15.33
C LEU A 158 13.79 3.96 -13.98
N GLN A 159 13.17 2.82 -13.61
CA GLN A 159 13.38 2.22 -12.31
C GLN A 159 14.81 1.70 -12.13
N VAL A 160 15.34 1.00 -13.14
CA VAL A 160 16.64 0.32 -13.06
C VAL A 160 17.79 1.28 -13.35
N ASN A 161 17.72 2.03 -14.45
CA ASN A 161 18.85 2.81 -14.95
C ASN A 161 18.85 4.26 -14.49
N VAL A 162 17.66 4.90 -14.35
CA VAL A 162 17.59 6.30 -13.94
C VAL A 162 17.55 6.41 -12.42
N PHE A 163 16.68 5.65 -11.76
CA PHE A 163 16.57 5.65 -10.29
C PHE A 163 17.56 4.72 -9.60
N GLN A 164 18.36 3.97 -10.36
CA GLN A 164 19.41 3.06 -9.86
C GLN A 164 18.86 2.05 -8.81
N ASN A 165 17.66 1.55 -9.05
CA ASN A 165 17.00 0.61 -8.16
C ASN A 165 16.30 -0.51 -8.95
N ASP A 166 16.91 -1.68 -9.02
CA ASP A 166 16.31 -2.87 -9.65
C ASP A 166 15.45 -3.62 -8.61
N PRO A 167 14.13 -3.77 -8.82
CA PRO A 167 13.28 -4.53 -7.91
C PRO A 167 13.71 -5.98 -7.69
N ARG A 168 14.44 -6.59 -8.62
CA ARG A 168 14.99 -7.95 -8.45
C ARG A 168 15.96 -8.09 -7.26
N ASP A 169 16.61 -6.99 -6.88
CA ASP A 169 17.50 -6.95 -5.72
C ASP A 169 16.73 -6.72 -4.41
N GLN A 170 15.47 -6.31 -4.51
CA GLN A 170 14.63 -5.91 -3.38
C GLN A 170 13.52 -6.92 -3.09
N ASN A 171 12.95 -7.52 -4.15
CA ASN A 171 11.86 -8.47 -4.03
C ASN A 171 12.39 -9.87 -3.64
N ALA A 172 11.66 -10.55 -2.76
CA ALA A 172 12.03 -11.89 -2.32
C ALA A 172 12.01 -12.94 -3.46
N ASP A 173 11.17 -12.76 -4.46
CA ASP A 173 11.03 -13.62 -5.63
C ASP A 173 11.99 -13.26 -6.79
N HIS A 174 12.82 -12.23 -6.60
CA HIS A 174 13.77 -11.73 -7.60
C HIS A 174 13.13 -11.33 -8.94
N THR A 175 11.87 -10.91 -8.94
CA THR A 175 11.18 -10.40 -10.12
C THR A 175 11.13 -8.88 -10.15
N ARG A 176 10.79 -8.30 -11.31
CA ARG A 176 10.47 -6.87 -11.47
C ARG A 176 8.96 -6.60 -11.36
N SER A 177 8.22 -7.54 -10.77
CA SER A 177 6.81 -7.36 -10.47
C SER A 177 6.65 -6.59 -9.17
N LEU A 178 5.71 -5.66 -9.17
CA LEU A 178 5.43 -4.78 -8.04
C LEU A 178 3.91 -4.62 -7.90
N PRO A 179 3.41 -4.33 -6.70
CA PRO A 179 2.04 -3.84 -6.59
C PRO A 179 1.95 -2.38 -7.09
N VAL A 180 0.87 -2.05 -7.80
CA VAL A 180 0.43 -0.66 -7.84
C VAL A 180 0.03 -0.26 -6.42
N PRO A 181 0.23 0.99 -5.99
CA PRO A 181 -0.27 1.44 -4.71
C PRO A 181 -1.76 1.21 -4.58
N ALA A 182 -2.15 0.50 -3.55
CA ALA A 182 -3.56 0.22 -3.30
C ALA A 182 -3.86 0.23 -1.81
N THR A 183 -5.05 0.69 -1.45
CA THR A 183 -5.58 0.62 -0.09
C THR A 183 -7.01 0.11 -0.14
N PHE A 184 -7.30 -0.91 0.64
CA PHE A 184 -8.62 -1.50 0.76
C PHE A 184 -9.11 -1.40 2.20
N VAL A 185 -10.35 -0.98 2.38
CA VAL A 185 -11.06 -1.09 3.65
C VAL A 185 -11.97 -2.31 3.57
N ILE A 186 -11.76 -3.27 4.45
CA ILE A 186 -12.44 -4.57 4.45
C ILE A 186 -13.23 -4.68 5.75
N ASP A 187 -14.53 -4.96 5.67
CA ASP A 187 -15.38 -5.18 6.84
C ASP A 187 -15.12 -6.55 7.51
N ARG A 188 -15.71 -6.78 8.68
CA ARG A 188 -15.58 -8.05 9.43
C ARG A 188 -16.07 -9.27 8.64
N GLY A 189 -16.97 -9.07 7.69
CA GLY A 189 -17.45 -10.12 6.78
C GLY A 189 -16.48 -10.46 5.64
N GLY A 190 -15.35 -9.74 5.55
CA GLY A 190 -14.36 -9.93 4.48
C GLY A 190 -14.77 -9.24 3.17
N ILE A 191 -15.68 -8.29 3.21
CA ILE A 191 -16.14 -7.57 2.01
C ILE A 191 -15.38 -6.26 1.88
N VAL A 192 -14.88 -5.96 0.69
CA VAL A 192 -14.25 -4.68 0.34
C VAL A 192 -15.32 -3.59 0.35
N ARG A 193 -15.17 -2.60 1.23
CA ARG A 193 -16.07 -1.46 1.38
C ARG A 193 -15.54 -0.16 0.79
N ALA A 194 -14.22 -0.04 0.68
CA ALA A 194 -13.57 1.00 -0.09
C ALA A 194 -12.31 0.46 -0.76
N ALA A 195 -12.03 0.96 -1.95
CA ALA A 195 -10.86 0.59 -2.74
C ALA A 195 -10.25 1.86 -3.34
N PHE A 196 -8.97 2.10 -3.04
CA PHE A 196 -8.17 3.19 -3.58
C PHE A 196 -6.99 2.55 -4.30
N VAL A 197 -7.03 2.52 -5.63
CA VAL A 197 -6.03 1.87 -6.47
C VAL A 197 -5.56 2.86 -7.54
N SER A 198 -4.27 2.97 -7.75
CA SER A 198 -3.72 3.84 -8.79
C SER A 198 -2.47 3.22 -9.41
N ALA A 199 -2.42 3.18 -10.75
CA ALA A 199 -1.19 2.83 -11.45
C ALA A 199 -0.10 3.89 -11.24
N ASP A 200 -0.47 5.14 -11.01
CA ASP A 200 0.47 6.21 -10.66
C ASP A 200 0.92 6.07 -9.21
N TRP A 201 2.16 5.63 -9.02
CA TRP A 201 2.72 5.45 -7.67
C TRP A 201 2.96 6.76 -6.91
N ARG A 202 2.73 7.91 -7.52
CA ARG A 202 2.75 9.24 -6.87
C ARG A 202 1.44 9.56 -6.18
N ILE A 203 0.35 8.88 -6.56
CA ILE A 203 -1.00 9.07 -6.00
C ILE A 203 -1.23 8.07 -4.86
N ARG A 204 -1.82 8.54 -3.77
CA ARG A 204 -2.16 7.74 -2.59
C ARG A 204 -3.52 8.14 -2.03
N SER A 205 -4.19 7.20 -1.33
CA SER A 205 -5.36 7.52 -0.51
C SER A 205 -4.98 8.41 0.66
N GLU A 206 -5.74 9.46 0.90
CA GLU A 206 -5.60 10.26 2.11
C GLU A 206 -6.05 9.45 3.34
N PRO A 207 -5.37 9.56 4.50
CA PRO A 207 -5.86 8.93 5.72
C PRO A 207 -7.27 9.33 6.11
N ALA A 208 -7.67 10.57 5.81
CA ALA A 208 -9.04 11.05 6.05
C ALA A 208 -10.10 10.31 5.21
N ASP A 209 -9.77 9.92 3.96
CA ASP A 209 -10.67 9.15 3.11
C ASP A 209 -10.84 7.71 3.64
N ILE A 210 -9.75 7.13 4.15
CA ILE A 210 -9.78 5.81 4.80
C ILE A 210 -10.65 5.87 6.07
N GLU A 211 -10.46 6.90 6.90
CA GLU A 211 -11.25 7.10 8.11
C GLU A 211 -12.74 7.31 7.79
N ALA A 212 -13.05 8.08 6.75
CA ALA A 212 -14.43 8.27 6.29
C ALA A 212 -15.05 6.94 5.83
N ALA A 213 -14.31 6.11 5.11
CA ALA A 213 -14.75 4.79 4.72
C ALA A 213 -15.01 3.88 5.94
N LEU A 214 -14.12 3.88 6.93
CA LEU A 214 -14.32 3.13 8.19
C LEU A 214 -15.56 3.60 8.95
N ARG A 215 -15.79 4.91 9.04
CA ARG A 215 -17.00 5.47 9.69
C ARG A 215 -18.30 5.12 8.96
N SER A 216 -18.24 4.82 7.68
CA SER A 216 -19.40 4.44 6.87
C SER A 216 -19.79 2.97 6.96
N LEU A 217 -18.98 2.16 7.66
CA LEU A 217 -19.29 0.74 7.84
C LEU A 217 -20.56 0.55 8.65
N PRO A 218 -21.35 -0.51 8.40
CA PRO A 218 -22.53 -0.84 9.21
C PRO A 218 -22.17 -1.02 10.69
N ALA A 219 -23.07 -0.61 11.57
CA ALA A 219 -22.88 -0.81 13.01
C ALA A 219 -22.84 -2.31 13.34
N GLY A 220 -21.68 -2.79 13.80
CA GLY A 220 -21.46 -4.21 14.14
C GLY A 220 -20.41 -4.90 13.25
N ASP A 221 -19.90 -4.20 12.27
CA ASP A 221 -18.74 -4.61 11.43
C ASP A 221 -17.41 -4.17 12.02
#